data_0a83df028beac9425f0c989bfe583b8a
#
_entry.id   0a83df028beac9425f0c989bfe583b8a
#
_cell.length_a   1.000
_cell.length_b   1.000
_cell.length_c   1.000
_cell.angle_alpha   90.00
_cell.angle_beta   90.00
_cell.angle_gamma   90.00
#
_symmetry.space_group_name_H-M   'P 1'
#
loop_
_entity.id
_entity.type
_entity.pdbx_description
1 polymer ?
#
loop_
_entity_poly.entity_id
_entity_poly.type
_entity_poly.pdbx_seq_one_letter_code
_entity_poly.pdbx_strand_id
1 'polypeptide(L)'
;MSGLELHVDRPATPRIVAGADALQRLGEVLPATPAPILLIVDAGLVAAGMAERLEVALPPGRPVTRWICPAGEPTLASVNDAVASARRLDHAVIVGLGGGSALDSAKLVASLAASALPAEDFVLGRNVPPARWPAVMIPTTSGTGSEVTHTAIVSDQAGQKLWAWAPDMAPDSVILDPTLTTSVPPDMIVGTGLDAFVHALEAMTGQGRQAFTEAYGLEATRRARGALASYRHDPHDLHAAADMQLAATLAGLAIDGGGTGMAHAIGHALGSLYHVPHGIAVTLGLRASLAWSIEADPGRYQPAAAAFGLPGGTAADLAEAFDGWLSELAFDAVAARSLPASMSAGALHAELAAEPNRPMIQNNARPAADADLAWLARQVVAA
;
A
#
# COMPACT_ATOMS: atom_id res chain seq x y z
N MET A 1 -33.09 -4.57 24.26
CA MET A 1 -32.44 -3.59 23.39
C MET A 1 -30.95 -3.65 23.77
N SER A 2 -30.16 -4.42 23.03
CA SER A 2 -28.68 -4.45 23.18
C SER A 2 -28.20 -3.08 22.74
N GLY A 3 -27.55 -2.34 23.66
CA GLY A 3 -26.94 -1.07 23.31
C GLY A 3 -25.95 -1.23 22.17
N LEU A 4 -26.08 -0.38 21.15
CA LEU A 4 -25.11 -0.28 20.05
C LEU A 4 -23.82 0.29 20.67
N GLU A 5 -22.91 -0.56 21.09
CA GLU A 5 -21.55 -0.12 21.46
C GLU A 5 -20.78 0.12 20.16
N LEU A 6 -20.79 1.37 19.70
CA LEU A 6 -19.97 1.79 18.58
C LEU A 6 -18.58 2.12 19.11
N HIS A 7 -17.65 1.17 19.03
CA HIS A 7 -16.24 1.42 19.30
C HIS A 7 -15.55 1.78 18.00
N VAL A 8 -15.14 3.03 17.87
CA VAL A 8 -14.28 3.50 16.79
C VAL A 8 -13.09 4.19 17.44
N ASP A 9 -11.93 3.59 17.30
CA ASP A 9 -10.65 4.20 17.64
C ASP A 9 -9.86 4.38 16.34
N ARG A 10 -9.56 5.63 16.02
CA ARG A 10 -8.81 5.95 14.82
C ARG A 10 -7.77 7.04 15.12
N PRO A 11 -6.50 6.79 14.79
CA PRO A 11 -5.46 7.81 14.85
C PRO A 11 -5.76 8.98 13.89
N ALA A 12 -5.09 10.11 14.12
CA ALA A 12 -5.25 11.30 13.27
C ALA A 12 -4.85 10.99 11.83
N THR A 13 -5.67 11.43 10.88
CA THR A 13 -5.35 11.33 9.45
C THR A 13 -4.46 12.51 9.03
N PRO A 14 -3.53 12.33 8.08
CA PRO A 14 -2.74 13.42 7.53
C PRO A 14 -3.62 14.47 6.81
N ARG A 15 -3.11 15.69 6.71
CA ARG A 15 -3.69 16.70 5.81
C ARG A 15 -3.46 16.28 4.36
N ILE A 16 -4.51 16.14 3.57
CA ILE A 16 -4.41 15.77 2.15
C ILE A 16 -4.67 16.99 1.26
N VAL A 17 -3.74 17.26 0.35
CA VAL A 17 -3.87 18.26 -0.72
C VAL A 17 -3.87 17.51 -2.05
N ALA A 18 -4.97 17.58 -2.80
CA ALA A 18 -5.16 16.79 -4.01
C ALA A 18 -5.56 17.67 -5.21
N GLY A 19 -5.14 17.26 -6.41
CA GLY A 19 -5.50 17.86 -7.69
C GLY A 19 -4.31 18.00 -8.63
N ALA A 20 -4.57 18.31 -9.89
CA ALA A 20 -3.51 18.59 -10.86
C ALA A 20 -2.65 19.76 -10.39
N ASP A 21 -1.33 19.61 -10.50
CA ASP A 21 -0.32 20.55 -10.02
C ASP A 21 -0.36 20.82 -8.50
N ALA A 22 -0.95 19.93 -7.71
CA ALA A 22 -0.96 20.03 -6.24
C ALA A 22 0.46 20.12 -5.65
N LEU A 23 1.49 19.63 -6.34
CA LEU A 23 2.89 19.79 -5.96
C LEU A 23 3.29 21.26 -5.75
N GLN A 24 2.72 22.19 -6.50
CA GLN A 24 2.99 23.63 -6.35
C GLN A 24 2.54 24.17 -4.98
N ARG A 25 1.70 23.43 -4.28
CA ARG A 25 1.21 23.77 -2.94
C ARG A 25 2.07 23.15 -1.82
N LEU A 26 3.23 22.57 -2.17
CA LEU A 26 4.13 21.94 -1.19
C LEU A 26 4.48 22.89 -0.04
N GLY A 27 4.71 24.18 -0.35
CA GLY A 27 4.98 25.19 0.67
C GLY A 27 3.89 25.39 1.73
N GLU A 28 2.63 25.07 1.41
CA GLU A 28 1.49 25.23 2.33
C GLU A 28 1.40 24.10 3.37
N VAL A 29 2.04 22.95 3.12
CA VAL A 29 2.00 21.75 3.97
C VAL A 29 3.30 21.54 4.73
N LEU A 30 4.36 22.26 4.41
CA LEU A 30 5.60 22.24 5.14
C LEU A 30 5.48 23.01 6.47
N PRO A 31 6.17 22.59 7.54
CA PRO A 31 6.27 23.36 8.76
C PRO A 31 6.74 24.80 8.49
N ALA A 32 6.19 25.76 9.23
CA ALA A 32 6.57 27.18 9.11
C ALA A 32 8.04 27.43 9.44
N THR A 33 8.61 26.64 10.35
CA THR A 33 10.02 26.71 10.70
C THR A 33 10.89 26.28 9.52
N PRO A 34 11.93 27.05 9.13
CA PRO A 34 12.76 26.75 7.97
C PRO A 34 13.79 25.63 8.29
N ALA A 35 13.30 24.43 8.57
CA ALA A 35 14.15 23.26 8.71
C ALA A 35 14.62 22.76 7.33
N PRO A 36 15.82 22.18 7.21
CA PRO A 36 16.27 21.52 5.99
C PRO A 36 15.34 20.38 5.61
N ILE A 37 15.35 19.99 4.34
CA ILE A 37 14.58 18.86 3.81
C ILE A 37 15.54 17.70 3.56
N LEU A 38 15.17 16.52 4.04
CA LEU A 38 15.69 15.26 3.54
C LEU A 38 14.67 14.67 2.56
N LEU A 39 14.99 14.71 1.29
CA LEU A 39 14.18 14.10 0.22
C LEU A 39 14.58 12.64 0.06
N ILE A 40 13.65 11.74 0.37
CA ILE A 40 13.73 10.31 0.10
C ILE A 40 13.06 10.04 -1.23
N VAL A 41 13.79 9.56 -2.22
CA VAL A 41 13.30 9.47 -3.60
C VAL A 41 13.84 8.26 -4.35
N ASP A 42 13.04 7.67 -5.24
CA ASP A 42 13.46 6.58 -6.11
C ASP A 42 14.45 7.04 -7.18
N ALA A 43 15.45 6.22 -7.50
CA ALA A 43 16.46 6.52 -8.52
C ALA A 43 15.82 6.79 -9.90
N GLY A 44 14.75 6.06 -10.26
CA GLY A 44 14.02 6.27 -11.51
C GLY A 44 13.38 7.66 -11.60
N LEU A 45 12.88 8.18 -10.49
CA LEU A 45 12.26 9.51 -10.43
C LEU A 45 13.31 10.63 -10.52
N VAL A 46 14.50 10.42 -9.95
CA VAL A 46 15.64 11.33 -10.15
C VAL A 46 16.01 11.39 -11.62
N ALA A 47 16.16 10.23 -12.28
CA ALA A 47 16.49 10.18 -13.71
C ALA A 47 15.40 10.82 -14.61
N ALA A 48 14.14 10.80 -14.14
CA ALA A 48 13.01 11.45 -14.82
C ALA A 48 12.86 12.96 -14.51
N GLY A 49 13.76 13.57 -13.70
CA GLY A 49 13.70 15.00 -13.35
C GLY A 49 12.63 15.35 -12.32
N MET A 50 12.02 14.36 -11.65
CA MET A 50 10.95 14.60 -10.68
C MET A 50 11.47 15.20 -9.36
N ALA A 51 12.71 14.87 -8.97
CA ALA A 51 13.35 15.49 -7.81
C ALA A 51 13.57 16.98 -8.03
N GLU A 52 14.04 17.37 -9.20
CA GLU A 52 14.21 18.77 -9.61
C GLU A 52 12.87 19.52 -9.65
N ARG A 53 11.82 18.87 -10.18
CA ARG A 53 10.46 19.45 -10.20
C ARG A 53 9.95 19.73 -8.78
N LEU A 54 10.20 18.82 -7.83
CA LEU A 54 9.87 19.01 -6.42
C LEU A 54 10.66 20.19 -5.83
N GLU A 55 11.96 20.25 -6.07
CA GLU A 55 12.82 21.32 -5.53
C GLU A 55 12.43 22.71 -6.02
N VAL A 56 11.96 22.83 -7.28
CA VAL A 56 11.41 24.08 -7.82
C VAL A 56 10.11 24.49 -7.11
N ALA A 57 9.31 23.53 -6.63
CA ALA A 57 8.09 23.80 -5.88
C ALA A 57 8.32 24.17 -4.41
N LEU A 58 9.56 24.03 -3.91
CA LEU A 58 9.89 24.38 -2.52
C LEU A 58 9.97 25.90 -2.31
N PRO A 59 9.63 26.37 -1.11
CA PRO A 59 9.91 27.75 -0.72
C PRO A 59 11.41 28.07 -0.83
N PRO A 60 11.78 29.26 -1.32
CA PRO A 60 13.19 29.63 -1.45
C PRO A 60 13.96 29.54 -0.14
N GLY A 61 15.24 29.15 -0.23
CA GLY A 61 16.16 29.14 0.90
C GLY A 61 16.08 27.92 1.83
N ARG A 62 15.32 26.88 1.47
CA ARG A 62 15.36 25.61 2.21
C ARG A 62 16.45 24.68 1.63
N PRO A 63 17.46 24.31 2.42
CA PRO A 63 18.45 23.33 1.97
C PRO A 63 17.79 21.96 1.74
N VAL A 64 18.14 21.29 0.64
CA VAL A 64 17.68 19.94 0.32
C VAL A 64 18.87 19.00 0.29
N THR A 65 18.74 17.89 1.01
CA THR A 65 19.63 16.73 0.90
C THR A 65 18.81 15.60 0.29
N ARG A 66 19.30 14.97 -0.77
CA ARG A 66 18.65 13.80 -1.38
C ARG A 66 19.25 12.53 -0.81
N TRP A 67 18.40 11.59 -0.45
CA TRP A 67 18.75 10.20 -0.25
C TRP A 67 18.00 9.37 -1.29
N ILE A 68 18.75 8.61 -2.11
CA ILE A 68 18.20 7.85 -3.23
C ILE A 68 17.94 6.42 -2.76
N CYS A 69 16.68 6.00 -2.83
CA CYS A 69 16.29 4.64 -2.49
C CYS A 69 16.98 3.64 -3.41
N PRO A 70 17.61 2.59 -2.87
CA PRO A 70 17.99 1.43 -3.68
C PRO A 70 16.77 0.88 -4.45
N ALA A 71 17.03 0.30 -5.60
CA ALA A 71 15.96 -0.33 -6.37
C ALA A 71 15.34 -1.52 -5.62
N GLY A 72 14.03 -1.66 -5.70
CA GLY A 72 13.28 -2.74 -5.03
C GLY A 72 12.68 -2.32 -3.69
N GLU A 73 12.37 -3.31 -2.86
CA GLU A 73 11.81 -3.07 -1.53
C GLU A 73 12.88 -2.53 -0.57
N PRO A 74 12.52 -1.65 0.40
CA PRO A 74 13.45 -1.17 1.39
C PRO A 74 13.93 -2.33 2.26
N THR A 75 15.23 -2.32 2.59
CA THR A 75 15.83 -3.27 3.52
C THR A 75 16.16 -2.59 4.86
N LEU A 76 16.25 -3.36 5.94
CA LEU A 76 16.68 -2.83 7.24
C LEU A 76 18.00 -2.07 7.12
N ALA A 77 18.95 -2.59 6.33
CA ALA A 77 20.24 -1.93 6.09
C ALA A 77 20.08 -0.59 5.36
N SER A 78 19.27 -0.51 4.31
CA SER A 78 19.04 0.74 3.58
C SER A 78 18.32 1.78 4.42
N VAL A 79 17.37 1.35 5.26
CA VAL A 79 16.70 2.25 6.21
C VAL A 79 17.68 2.81 7.24
N ASN A 80 18.55 1.98 7.81
CA ASN A 80 19.57 2.44 8.76
C ASN A 80 20.55 3.45 8.11
N ASP A 81 20.93 3.26 6.83
CA ASP A 81 21.75 4.24 6.09
C ASP A 81 21.02 5.58 5.90
N ALA A 82 19.74 5.51 5.50
CA ALA A 82 18.91 6.71 5.38
C ALA A 82 18.74 7.45 6.71
N VAL A 83 18.51 6.73 7.80
CA VAL A 83 18.46 7.29 9.17
C VAL A 83 19.76 7.94 9.56
N ALA A 84 20.91 7.32 9.26
CA ALA A 84 22.21 7.91 9.50
C ALA A 84 22.40 9.22 8.70
N SER A 85 21.87 9.29 7.47
CA SER A 85 21.87 10.51 6.67
C SER A 85 20.98 11.59 7.27
N ALA A 86 19.80 11.24 7.77
CA ALA A 86 18.90 12.15 8.47
C ALA A 86 19.56 12.75 9.72
N ARG A 87 20.14 11.92 10.56
CA ARG A 87 20.77 12.35 11.83
C ARG A 87 21.92 13.34 11.65
N ARG A 88 22.57 13.39 10.47
CA ARG A 88 23.59 14.42 10.16
C ARG A 88 23.00 15.83 9.99
N LEU A 89 21.69 15.94 9.84
CA LEU A 89 20.98 17.21 9.69
C LEU A 89 20.45 17.77 11.03
N ASP A 90 20.70 17.08 12.16
CA ASP A 90 20.20 17.34 13.51
C ASP A 90 18.66 17.37 13.59
N HIS A 91 17.99 18.02 12.66
CA HIS A 91 16.54 18.05 12.49
C HIS A 91 16.20 18.42 11.05
N ALA A 92 15.26 17.68 10.44
CA ALA A 92 14.82 17.92 9.08
C ALA A 92 13.33 17.63 8.91
N VAL A 93 12.74 18.14 7.84
CA VAL A 93 11.46 17.65 7.33
C VAL A 93 11.75 16.50 6.36
N ILE A 94 11.16 15.36 6.60
CA ILE A 94 11.29 14.20 5.70
C ILE A 94 10.24 14.34 4.60
N VAL A 95 10.68 14.36 3.36
CA VAL A 95 9.79 14.35 2.19
C VAL A 95 9.99 13.05 1.43
N GLY A 96 8.96 12.22 1.36
CA GLY A 96 8.94 11.00 0.55
C GLY A 96 8.34 11.29 -0.81
N LEU A 97 9.08 11.04 -1.89
CA LEU A 97 8.61 11.16 -3.28
C LEU A 97 8.81 9.81 -3.98
N GLY A 98 7.73 9.11 -4.31
CA GLY A 98 7.87 7.82 -4.98
C GLY A 98 6.70 6.88 -4.78
N GLY A 99 6.92 5.61 -5.09
CA GLY A 99 6.03 4.51 -4.77
C GLY A 99 6.14 4.07 -3.31
N GLY A 100 5.45 2.98 -2.96
CA GLY A 100 5.41 2.46 -1.59
C GLY A 100 6.78 2.33 -0.92
N SER A 101 7.80 1.82 -1.64
CA SER A 101 9.16 1.65 -1.10
C SER A 101 9.80 2.96 -0.63
N ALA A 102 9.66 4.04 -1.40
CA ALA A 102 10.19 5.35 -1.02
C ALA A 102 9.38 5.95 0.15
N LEU A 103 8.06 5.80 0.13
CA LEU A 103 7.17 6.31 1.17
C LEU A 103 7.38 5.56 2.50
N ASP A 104 7.51 4.24 2.47
CA ASP A 104 7.80 3.43 3.64
C ASP A 104 9.19 3.76 4.23
N SER A 105 10.20 3.90 3.37
CA SER A 105 11.53 4.39 3.80
C SER A 105 11.43 5.76 4.47
N ALA A 106 10.67 6.70 3.89
CA ALA A 106 10.51 8.04 4.45
C ALA A 106 9.80 8.03 5.82
N LYS A 107 8.75 7.21 5.99
CA LYS A 107 8.08 7.03 7.29
C LYS A 107 9.00 6.43 8.34
N LEU A 108 9.76 5.39 7.97
CA LEU A 108 10.74 4.76 8.86
C LEU A 108 11.84 5.73 9.24
N VAL A 109 12.36 6.51 8.29
CA VAL A 109 13.38 7.55 8.56
C VAL A 109 12.81 8.62 9.49
N ALA A 110 11.59 9.12 9.23
CA ALA A 110 10.97 10.11 10.11
C ALA A 110 10.85 9.63 11.56
N SER A 111 10.43 8.37 11.75
CA SER A 111 10.26 7.76 13.07
C SER A 111 11.60 7.48 13.77
N LEU A 112 12.57 6.94 13.05
CA LEU A 112 13.83 6.48 13.64
C LEU A 112 14.87 7.61 13.80
N ALA A 113 14.82 8.67 12.98
CA ALA A 113 15.77 9.80 13.09
C ALA A 113 15.65 10.52 14.44
N ALA A 114 14.45 10.56 15.02
CA ALA A 114 14.19 11.16 16.34
C ALA A 114 14.57 10.25 17.52
N SER A 115 15.02 9.02 17.29
CA SER A 115 15.34 8.04 18.32
C SER A 115 16.75 7.47 18.14
N ALA A 116 17.25 6.71 19.13
CA ALA A 116 18.50 5.97 19.02
C ALA A 116 18.30 4.53 18.51
N LEU A 117 17.05 4.11 18.26
CA LEU A 117 16.73 2.75 17.84
C LEU A 117 17.24 2.47 16.42
N PRO A 118 17.83 1.31 16.16
CA PRO A 118 18.04 0.80 14.82
C PRO A 118 16.72 0.25 14.24
N ALA A 119 16.64 0.08 12.92
CA ALA A 119 15.44 -0.40 12.24
C ALA A 119 15.04 -1.83 12.71
N GLU A 120 16.01 -2.69 13.03
CA GLU A 120 15.81 -4.05 13.53
C GLU A 120 15.01 -4.11 14.83
N ASP A 121 15.17 -3.11 15.68
CA ASP A 121 14.47 -3.04 16.96
C ASP A 121 13.06 -2.45 16.85
N PHE A 122 12.72 -1.85 15.71
CA PHE A 122 11.42 -1.21 15.50
C PHE A 122 10.39 -2.13 14.82
N VAL A 123 10.83 -3.16 14.09
CA VAL A 123 9.92 -4.04 13.36
C VAL A 123 9.18 -5.04 14.28
N LEU A 124 8.05 -5.56 13.80
CA LEU A 124 7.20 -6.56 14.48
C LEU A 124 6.69 -6.11 15.85
N GLY A 125 6.51 -4.79 16.05
CA GLY A 125 6.00 -4.23 17.30
C GLY A 125 6.93 -4.36 18.51
N ARG A 126 8.23 -4.63 18.28
CA ARG A 126 9.21 -4.83 19.37
C ARG A 126 9.43 -3.56 20.18
N ASN A 127 9.60 -2.44 19.52
CA ASN A 127 9.75 -1.13 20.15
C ASN A 127 8.99 -0.08 19.32
N VAL A 128 8.55 0.99 19.97
CA VAL A 128 7.90 2.12 19.30
C VAL A 128 8.72 3.38 19.59
N PRO A 129 9.18 4.10 18.57
CA PRO A 129 9.87 5.38 18.76
C PRO A 129 8.97 6.36 19.50
N PRO A 130 9.52 7.14 20.46
CA PRO A 130 8.74 8.04 21.31
C PRO A 130 8.25 9.30 20.58
N ALA A 131 8.83 9.60 19.42
CA ALA A 131 8.51 10.77 18.60
C ALA A 131 9.02 10.54 17.17
N ARG A 132 8.55 11.35 16.23
CA ARG A 132 9.08 11.39 14.85
C ARG A 132 9.39 12.81 14.39
N TRP A 133 10.17 12.93 13.34
CA TRP A 133 10.35 14.19 12.61
C TRP A 133 9.13 14.47 11.71
N PRO A 134 8.87 15.75 11.36
CA PRO A 134 7.81 16.10 10.43
C PRO A 134 8.00 15.41 9.08
N ALA A 135 6.89 14.94 8.50
CA ALA A 135 6.94 14.19 7.25
C ALA A 135 5.83 14.61 6.28
N VAL A 136 6.17 14.68 4.99
CA VAL A 136 5.24 14.92 3.86
C VAL A 136 5.44 13.79 2.85
N MET A 137 4.34 13.15 2.42
CA MET A 137 4.38 12.07 1.43
C MET A 137 3.76 12.51 0.11
N ILE A 138 4.43 12.15 -0.98
CA ILE A 138 4.05 12.50 -2.35
C ILE A 138 4.10 11.22 -3.20
N PRO A 139 2.99 10.45 -3.26
CA PRO A 139 2.95 9.22 -4.03
C PRO A 139 3.01 9.49 -5.53
N THR A 140 3.80 8.70 -6.24
CA THR A 140 3.88 8.70 -7.70
C THR A 140 3.33 7.42 -8.33
N THR A 141 2.77 6.52 -7.52
CA THR A 141 2.01 5.34 -7.93
C THR A 141 0.66 5.33 -7.21
N SER A 142 -0.33 4.67 -7.79
CA SER A 142 -1.70 4.60 -7.25
C SER A 142 -2.00 3.17 -6.82
N GLY A 143 -1.56 2.79 -5.62
CA GLY A 143 -1.68 1.39 -5.16
C GLY A 143 -1.61 1.22 -3.65
N THR A 144 -0.43 1.37 -3.09
CA THR A 144 -0.11 0.96 -1.73
C THR A 144 -0.86 1.71 -0.63
N GLY A 145 -1.27 2.97 -0.88
CA GLY A 145 -1.86 3.81 0.16
C GLY A 145 -0.90 4.15 1.31
N SER A 146 0.41 3.85 1.14
CA SER A 146 1.42 4.04 2.19
C SER A 146 1.51 5.48 2.69
N GLU A 147 1.12 6.44 1.86
CA GLU A 147 1.10 7.86 2.19
C GLU A 147 0.16 8.23 3.36
N VAL A 148 -0.76 7.35 3.74
CA VAL A 148 -1.75 7.63 4.82
C VAL A 148 -1.75 6.58 5.93
N THR A 149 -0.92 5.54 5.84
CA THR A 149 -0.91 4.45 6.82
C THR A 149 0.10 4.66 7.94
N HIS A 150 -0.20 4.09 9.11
CA HIS A 150 0.69 4.00 10.27
C HIS A 150 1.63 2.79 10.20
N THR A 151 1.66 2.09 9.08
CA THR A 151 2.48 0.89 8.83
C THR A 151 3.48 1.16 7.72
N ALA A 152 4.68 0.61 7.84
CA ALA A 152 5.67 0.53 6.77
C ALA A 152 6.18 -0.90 6.64
N ILE A 153 6.51 -1.31 5.41
CA ILE A 153 7.05 -2.64 5.12
C ILE A 153 8.54 -2.50 4.81
N VAL A 154 9.33 -3.41 5.35
CA VAL A 154 10.78 -3.49 5.13
C VAL A 154 11.20 -4.95 5.07
N SER A 155 12.24 -5.28 4.30
CA SER A 155 12.76 -6.63 4.22
C SER A 155 14.01 -6.81 5.07
N ASP A 156 14.17 -7.98 5.67
CA ASP A 156 15.40 -8.38 6.33
C ASP A 156 16.47 -8.87 5.32
N GLN A 157 17.62 -9.34 5.81
CA GLN A 157 18.70 -9.86 4.97
C GLN A 157 18.33 -11.17 4.24
N ALA A 158 17.35 -11.90 4.73
CA ALA A 158 16.84 -13.12 4.09
C ALA A 158 15.76 -12.84 3.04
N GLY A 159 15.36 -11.56 2.89
CA GLY A 159 14.27 -11.15 2.00
C GLY A 159 12.88 -11.33 2.62
N GLN A 160 12.79 -11.68 3.91
CA GLN A 160 11.51 -11.79 4.60
C GLN A 160 10.91 -10.40 4.84
N LYS A 161 9.62 -10.25 4.49
CA LYS A 161 8.88 -9.01 4.71
C LYS A 161 8.50 -8.86 6.18
N LEU A 162 8.88 -7.73 6.74
CA LEU A 162 8.60 -7.34 8.11
C LEU A 162 7.79 -6.05 8.11
N TRP A 163 6.86 -5.93 9.04
CA TRP A 163 6.11 -4.69 9.24
C TRP A 163 6.65 -3.89 10.43
N ALA A 164 6.60 -2.58 10.32
CA ALA A 164 6.80 -1.64 11.42
C ALA A 164 5.53 -0.80 11.58
N TRP A 165 5.17 -0.48 12.83
CA TRP A 165 3.98 0.29 13.15
C TRP A 165 4.24 1.20 14.35
N ALA A 166 3.73 2.42 14.30
CA ALA A 166 3.66 3.32 15.46
C ALA A 166 2.44 4.22 15.34
N PRO A 167 1.83 4.66 16.48
CA PRO A 167 0.65 5.51 16.48
C PRO A 167 0.87 6.87 15.79
N ASP A 168 2.12 7.32 15.69
CA ASP A 168 2.51 8.59 15.05
C ASP A 168 3.26 8.38 13.73
N MET A 169 3.23 7.17 13.13
CA MET A 169 4.01 6.91 11.90
C MET A 169 3.41 7.55 10.65
N ALA A 170 2.09 7.77 10.59
CA ALA A 170 1.49 8.47 9.47
C ALA A 170 2.09 9.88 9.31
N PRO A 171 2.28 10.37 8.08
CA PRO A 171 2.86 11.70 7.85
C PRO A 171 1.93 12.83 8.32
N ASP A 172 2.45 14.06 8.40
CA ASP A 172 1.65 15.24 8.71
C ASP A 172 0.78 15.64 7.53
N SER A 173 1.31 15.46 6.31
CA SER A 173 0.62 15.87 5.09
C SER A 173 0.93 14.97 3.90
N VAL A 174 0.01 14.95 2.96
CA VAL A 174 0.08 14.21 1.70
C VAL A 174 -0.24 15.14 0.54
N ILE A 175 0.51 15.03 -0.55
CA ILE A 175 0.20 15.70 -1.83
C ILE A 175 -0.14 14.63 -2.84
N LEU A 176 -1.35 14.64 -3.34
CA LEU A 176 -1.85 13.80 -4.42
C LEU A 176 -1.91 14.62 -5.71
N ASP A 177 -0.91 14.46 -6.56
CA ASP A 177 -0.82 15.15 -7.84
C ASP A 177 -0.80 14.13 -8.98
N PRO A 178 -1.90 13.96 -9.73
CA PRO A 178 -1.99 12.98 -10.80
C PRO A 178 -0.98 13.24 -11.92
N THR A 179 -0.46 14.45 -12.07
CA THR A 179 0.57 14.74 -13.07
C THR A 179 1.90 14.05 -12.78
N LEU A 180 2.12 13.60 -11.54
CA LEU A 180 3.33 12.84 -11.13
C LEU A 180 3.23 11.35 -11.44
N THR A 181 2.06 10.86 -11.83
CA THR A 181 1.83 9.43 -12.08
C THR A 181 1.77 9.08 -13.57
N THR A 182 1.85 10.07 -14.45
CA THR A 182 1.67 9.89 -15.91
C THR A 182 2.80 9.08 -16.60
N SER A 183 3.93 8.91 -15.94
CA SER A 183 5.07 8.14 -16.43
C SER A 183 5.10 6.68 -15.94
N VAL A 184 4.11 6.26 -15.15
CA VAL A 184 4.02 4.89 -14.64
C VAL A 184 3.74 3.94 -15.80
N PRO A 185 4.53 2.84 -15.97
CA PRO A 185 4.29 1.86 -17.02
C PRO A 185 2.92 1.18 -16.88
N PRO A 186 2.22 0.86 -17.99
CA PRO A 186 0.89 0.24 -17.95
C PRO A 186 0.79 -1.04 -17.11
N ASP A 187 1.80 -1.90 -17.12
CA ASP A 187 1.82 -3.11 -16.30
C ASP A 187 1.90 -2.80 -14.80
N MET A 188 2.65 -1.77 -14.44
CA MET A 188 2.73 -1.31 -13.07
C MET A 188 1.41 -0.65 -12.63
N ILE A 189 0.74 0.09 -13.53
CA ILE A 189 -0.60 0.64 -13.28
C ILE A 189 -1.59 -0.49 -12.94
N VAL A 190 -1.57 -1.59 -13.70
CA VAL A 190 -2.43 -2.75 -13.43
C VAL A 190 -2.12 -3.33 -12.06
N GLY A 191 -0.86 -3.62 -11.77
CA GLY A 191 -0.47 -4.22 -10.50
C GLY A 191 -0.83 -3.33 -9.31
N THR A 192 -0.44 -2.06 -9.34
CA THR A 192 -0.70 -1.13 -8.23
C THR A 192 -2.19 -0.82 -8.09
N GLY A 193 -2.92 -0.64 -9.19
CA GLY A 193 -4.35 -0.35 -9.13
C GLY A 193 -5.19 -1.52 -8.60
N LEU A 194 -4.81 -2.76 -8.94
CA LEU A 194 -5.42 -3.96 -8.35
C LEU A 194 -5.05 -4.11 -6.87
N ASP A 195 -3.83 -3.73 -6.47
CA ASP A 195 -3.43 -3.68 -5.06
C ASP A 195 -4.35 -2.76 -4.24
N ALA A 196 -4.63 -1.54 -4.74
CA ALA A 196 -5.60 -0.64 -4.11
C ALA A 196 -6.99 -1.27 -3.97
N PHE A 197 -7.45 -1.99 -4.98
CA PHE A 197 -8.73 -2.72 -4.91
C PHE A 197 -8.69 -3.84 -3.85
N VAL A 198 -7.61 -4.64 -3.81
CA VAL A 198 -7.45 -5.71 -2.82
C VAL A 198 -7.43 -5.13 -1.41
N HIS A 199 -6.69 -4.05 -1.18
CA HIS A 199 -6.67 -3.31 0.08
C HIS A 199 -8.08 -2.89 0.51
N ALA A 200 -8.83 -2.25 -0.38
CA ALA A 200 -10.20 -1.80 -0.11
C ALA A 200 -11.10 -2.98 0.28
N LEU A 201 -11.05 -4.06 -0.50
CA LEU A 201 -11.90 -5.22 -0.29
C LEU A 201 -11.59 -5.93 1.03
N GLU A 202 -10.31 -6.21 1.32
CA GLU A 202 -9.93 -6.91 2.54
C GLU A 202 -10.22 -6.09 3.79
N ALA A 203 -9.97 -4.77 3.76
CA ALA A 203 -10.25 -3.90 4.91
C ALA A 203 -11.73 -3.81 5.26
N MET A 204 -12.63 -3.81 4.26
CA MET A 204 -14.08 -3.70 4.51
C MET A 204 -14.76 -5.04 4.76
N THR A 205 -14.10 -6.15 4.49
CA THR A 205 -14.68 -7.50 4.70
C THR A 205 -14.01 -8.30 5.80
N GLY A 206 -12.80 -7.91 6.25
CA GLY A 206 -12.02 -8.59 7.29
C GLY A 206 -12.65 -8.53 8.69
N GLN A 207 -12.03 -9.19 9.65
CA GLN A 207 -12.49 -9.20 11.05
C GLN A 207 -12.35 -7.82 11.71
N GLY A 208 -11.30 -7.05 11.33
CA GLY A 208 -11.05 -5.67 11.81
C GLY A 208 -11.95 -4.61 11.17
N ARG A 209 -12.93 -4.99 10.32
CA ARG A 209 -13.81 -4.03 9.66
C ARG A 209 -14.61 -3.19 10.67
N GLN A 210 -14.79 -1.94 10.34
CA GLN A 210 -15.59 -0.98 11.08
C GLN A 210 -16.24 0.03 10.12
N ALA A 211 -17.17 0.86 10.60
CA ALA A 211 -17.93 1.78 9.75
C ALA A 211 -17.07 2.68 8.84
N PHE A 212 -15.93 3.18 9.36
CA PHE A 212 -15.02 4.00 8.54
C PHE A 212 -14.29 3.17 7.49
N THR A 213 -13.79 1.99 7.83
CA THR A 213 -13.09 1.12 6.87
C THR A 213 -14.02 0.68 5.76
N GLU A 214 -15.28 0.41 6.08
CA GLU A 214 -16.32 0.09 5.10
C GLU A 214 -16.59 1.28 4.18
N ALA A 215 -16.81 2.48 4.72
CA ALA A 215 -17.08 3.68 3.92
C ALA A 215 -15.92 4.02 2.96
N TYR A 216 -14.67 3.95 3.43
CA TYR A 216 -13.49 4.19 2.58
C TYR A 216 -13.30 3.06 1.56
N GLY A 217 -13.47 1.80 1.97
CA GLY A 217 -13.32 0.64 1.09
C GLY A 217 -14.33 0.63 -0.04
N LEU A 218 -15.59 0.97 0.22
CA LEU A 218 -16.63 1.06 -0.80
C LEU A 218 -16.32 2.12 -1.85
N GLU A 219 -15.91 3.32 -1.43
CA GLU A 219 -15.58 4.39 -2.38
C GLU A 219 -14.29 4.09 -3.13
N ALA A 220 -13.28 3.49 -2.48
CA ALA A 220 -12.06 3.03 -3.14
C ALA A 220 -12.36 1.99 -4.22
N THR A 221 -13.19 0.99 -3.90
CA THR A 221 -13.64 -0.05 -4.84
C THR A 221 -14.33 0.56 -6.06
N ARG A 222 -15.27 1.47 -5.84
CA ARG A 222 -16.03 2.13 -6.92
C ARG A 222 -15.10 2.91 -7.86
N ARG A 223 -14.14 3.68 -7.31
CA ARG A 223 -13.17 4.45 -8.10
C ARG A 223 -12.20 3.56 -8.85
N ALA A 224 -11.58 2.59 -8.17
CA ALA A 224 -10.64 1.67 -8.80
C ALA A 224 -11.28 0.91 -9.97
N ARG A 225 -12.49 0.35 -9.77
CA ARG A 225 -13.23 -0.35 -10.84
C ARG A 225 -13.57 0.58 -11.99
N GLY A 226 -13.90 1.84 -11.72
CA GLY A 226 -14.30 2.83 -12.74
C GLY A 226 -13.12 3.39 -13.54
N ALA A 227 -11.94 3.53 -12.93
CA ALA A 227 -10.84 4.31 -13.52
C ALA A 227 -9.67 3.46 -14.03
N LEU A 228 -9.42 2.26 -13.47
CA LEU A 228 -8.17 1.53 -13.73
C LEU A 228 -7.97 1.16 -15.20
N ALA A 229 -9.01 0.75 -15.91
CA ALA A 229 -8.91 0.39 -17.32
C ALA A 229 -8.55 1.61 -18.19
N SER A 230 -9.19 2.76 -17.96
CA SER A 230 -8.90 4.01 -18.65
C SER A 230 -7.48 4.50 -18.36
N TYR A 231 -7.07 4.51 -17.09
CA TYR A 231 -5.73 4.92 -16.68
C TYR A 231 -4.63 4.01 -17.26
N ARG A 232 -4.85 2.68 -17.30
CA ARG A 232 -3.95 1.74 -17.98
C ARG A 232 -3.83 2.03 -19.48
N HIS A 233 -4.95 2.35 -20.13
CA HIS A 233 -5.00 2.61 -21.57
C HIS A 233 -4.30 3.92 -21.93
N ASP A 234 -4.53 4.96 -21.16
CA ASP A 234 -3.89 6.28 -21.31
C ASP A 234 -3.44 6.82 -19.93
N PRO A 235 -2.14 6.65 -19.58
CA PRO A 235 -1.59 7.20 -18.35
C PRO A 235 -1.64 8.74 -18.26
N HIS A 236 -1.91 9.44 -19.36
CA HIS A 236 -2.07 10.89 -19.39
C HIS A 236 -3.53 11.35 -19.19
N ASP A 237 -4.49 10.43 -19.09
CA ASP A 237 -5.84 10.74 -18.61
C ASP A 237 -5.77 11.13 -17.12
N LEU A 238 -5.63 12.43 -16.87
CA LEU A 238 -5.49 12.97 -15.51
C LEU A 238 -6.75 12.75 -14.65
N HIS A 239 -7.92 12.54 -15.24
CA HIS A 239 -9.14 12.20 -14.47
C HIS A 239 -9.05 10.76 -13.97
N ALA A 240 -8.71 9.84 -14.84
CA ALA A 240 -8.52 8.44 -14.44
C ALA A 240 -7.34 8.29 -13.46
N ALA A 241 -6.23 8.98 -13.67
CA ALA A 241 -5.09 9.02 -12.75
C ALA A 241 -5.48 9.58 -11.37
N ALA A 242 -6.23 10.67 -11.31
CA ALA A 242 -6.70 11.27 -10.05
C ALA A 242 -7.67 10.34 -9.30
N ASP A 243 -8.60 9.70 -10.02
CA ASP A 243 -9.51 8.72 -9.41
C ASP A 243 -8.75 7.51 -8.85
N MET A 244 -7.71 7.03 -9.55
CA MET A 244 -6.87 5.95 -9.04
C MET A 244 -6.00 6.38 -7.84
N GLN A 245 -5.44 7.60 -7.82
CA GLN A 245 -4.76 8.11 -6.62
C GLN A 245 -5.69 8.19 -5.42
N LEU A 246 -6.90 8.73 -5.62
CA LEU A 246 -7.90 8.79 -4.55
C LEU A 246 -8.34 7.39 -4.11
N ALA A 247 -8.51 6.45 -5.04
CA ALA A 247 -8.82 5.05 -4.71
C ALA A 247 -7.73 4.45 -3.82
N ALA A 248 -6.45 4.61 -4.18
CA ALA A 248 -5.31 4.10 -3.42
C ALA A 248 -5.23 4.73 -2.01
N THR A 249 -5.40 6.04 -1.91
CA THR A 249 -5.40 6.74 -0.62
C THR A 249 -6.57 6.31 0.26
N LEU A 250 -7.78 6.18 -0.28
CA LEU A 250 -8.95 5.70 0.46
C LEU A 250 -8.78 4.24 0.90
N ALA A 251 -8.19 3.39 0.05
CA ALA A 251 -7.85 2.02 0.40
C ALA A 251 -6.80 1.97 1.52
N GLY A 252 -5.77 2.84 1.46
CA GLY A 252 -4.79 3.04 2.54
C GLY A 252 -5.44 3.42 3.86
N LEU A 253 -6.38 4.39 3.83
CA LEU A 253 -7.17 4.75 5.02
C LEU A 253 -8.05 3.60 5.51
N ALA A 254 -8.53 2.73 4.63
CA ALA A 254 -9.32 1.57 5.01
C ALA A 254 -8.46 0.51 5.71
N ILE A 255 -7.31 0.11 5.11
CA ILE A 255 -6.42 -0.92 5.70
C ILE A 255 -5.78 -0.47 7.01
N ASP A 256 -5.55 0.84 7.17
CA ASP A 256 -4.98 1.39 8.40
C ASP A 256 -5.83 1.09 9.63
N GLY A 257 -7.16 1.00 9.45
CA GLY A 257 -8.09 0.62 10.52
C GLY A 257 -8.64 -0.80 10.44
N GLY A 258 -8.73 -1.38 9.23
CA GLY A 258 -9.33 -2.69 8.97
C GLY A 258 -8.32 -3.82 8.78
N GLY A 259 -7.07 -3.48 8.53
CA GLY A 259 -6.03 -4.46 8.19
C GLY A 259 -6.23 -5.12 6.83
N THR A 260 -5.29 -5.99 6.47
CA THR A 260 -5.31 -6.83 5.26
C THR A 260 -5.67 -8.27 5.59
N GLY A 261 -5.88 -9.13 4.61
CA GLY A 261 -6.40 -10.50 4.79
C GLY A 261 -5.61 -11.57 4.04
N MET A 262 -6.30 -12.59 3.58
CA MET A 262 -5.74 -13.79 2.96
C MET A 262 -5.00 -13.48 1.65
N ALA A 263 -5.52 -12.56 0.84
CA ALA A 263 -4.88 -12.18 -0.41
C ALA A 263 -3.48 -11.60 -0.17
N HIS A 264 -3.34 -10.75 0.85
CA HIS A 264 -2.04 -10.21 1.25
C HIS A 264 -1.12 -11.25 1.89
N ALA A 265 -1.65 -12.17 2.70
CA ALA A 265 -0.83 -13.27 3.24
C ALA A 265 -0.22 -14.12 2.12
N ILE A 266 -1.02 -14.48 1.11
CA ILE A 266 -0.55 -15.19 -0.10
C ILE A 266 0.43 -14.31 -0.88
N GLY A 267 0.12 -13.03 -1.06
CA GLY A 267 0.97 -12.08 -1.77
C GLY A 267 2.35 -11.91 -1.13
N HIS A 268 2.42 -11.83 0.20
CA HIS A 268 3.69 -11.80 0.93
C HIS A 268 4.49 -13.08 0.73
N ALA A 269 3.85 -14.24 0.81
CA ALA A 269 4.51 -15.52 0.59
C ALA A 269 5.06 -15.65 -0.85
N LEU A 270 4.32 -15.20 -1.86
CA LEU A 270 4.78 -15.16 -3.25
C LEU A 270 5.94 -14.17 -3.45
N GLY A 271 5.87 -13.02 -2.80
CA GLY A 271 6.94 -12.02 -2.82
C GLY A 271 8.23 -12.53 -2.19
N SER A 272 8.14 -13.15 -1.01
CA SER A 272 9.30 -13.73 -0.30
C SER A 272 9.96 -14.86 -1.07
N LEU A 273 9.17 -15.81 -1.59
CA LEU A 273 9.71 -17.00 -2.25
C LEU A 273 10.16 -16.76 -3.70
N TYR A 274 9.43 -15.94 -4.42
CA TYR A 274 9.56 -15.87 -5.89
C TYR A 274 9.81 -14.46 -6.42
N HIS A 275 9.88 -13.47 -5.53
CA HIS A 275 10.06 -12.05 -5.89
C HIS A 275 8.98 -11.52 -6.87
N VAL A 276 7.78 -12.09 -6.80
CA VAL A 276 6.63 -11.60 -7.59
C VAL A 276 6.29 -10.18 -7.14
N PRO A 277 6.13 -9.20 -8.05
CA PRO A 277 5.75 -7.84 -7.69
C PRO A 277 4.47 -7.82 -6.86
N HIS A 278 4.46 -7.00 -5.81
CA HIS A 278 3.45 -7.04 -4.74
C HIS A 278 2.01 -7.02 -5.25
N GLY A 279 1.65 -6.05 -6.09
CA GLY A 279 0.28 -5.93 -6.61
C GLY A 279 -0.16 -7.13 -7.47
N ILE A 280 0.79 -7.75 -8.20
CA ILE A 280 0.52 -9.00 -8.93
C ILE A 280 0.29 -10.15 -7.94
N ALA A 281 1.16 -10.27 -6.94
CA ALA A 281 1.10 -11.33 -5.94
C ALA A 281 -0.20 -11.30 -5.12
N VAL A 282 -0.64 -10.12 -4.64
CA VAL A 282 -1.88 -9.99 -3.87
C VAL A 282 -3.12 -10.20 -4.76
N THR A 283 -3.05 -9.83 -6.04
CA THR A 283 -4.14 -10.10 -7.00
C THR A 283 -4.33 -11.59 -7.23
N LEU A 284 -3.24 -12.36 -7.40
CA LEU A 284 -3.29 -13.82 -7.46
C LEU A 284 -3.84 -14.41 -6.16
N GLY A 285 -3.43 -13.85 -5.02
CA GLY A 285 -3.94 -14.22 -3.71
C GLY A 285 -5.46 -14.00 -3.59
N LEU A 286 -5.96 -12.85 -4.06
CA LEU A 286 -7.40 -12.58 -4.06
C LEU A 286 -8.15 -13.52 -5.00
N ARG A 287 -7.65 -13.72 -6.22
CA ARG A 287 -8.26 -14.65 -7.20
C ARG A 287 -8.43 -16.05 -6.62
N ALA A 288 -7.42 -16.54 -5.89
CA ALA A 288 -7.46 -17.87 -5.27
C ALA A 288 -8.39 -17.94 -4.03
N SER A 289 -8.55 -16.84 -3.29
CA SER A 289 -9.21 -16.85 -1.98
C SER A 289 -10.61 -16.19 -1.95
N LEU A 290 -11.00 -15.43 -2.98
CA LEU A 290 -12.22 -14.61 -2.94
C LEU A 290 -13.48 -15.44 -2.81
N ALA A 291 -13.71 -16.40 -3.71
CA ALA A 291 -14.88 -17.26 -3.66
C ALA A 291 -14.95 -18.06 -2.37
N TRP A 292 -13.79 -18.60 -1.93
CA TRP A 292 -13.66 -19.34 -0.66
C TRP A 292 -14.00 -18.48 0.56
N SER A 293 -13.61 -17.19 0.55
CA SER A 293 -13.92 -16.25 1.64
C SER A 293 -15.42 -15.85 1.63
N ILE A 294 -16.00 -15.61 0.44
CA ILE A 294 -17.40 -15.24 0.27
C ILE A 294 -18.33 -16.34 0.80
N GLU A 295 -18.02 -17.63 0.55
CA GLU A 295 -18.82 -18.77 1.00
C GLU A 295 -19.07 -18.77 2.52
N ALA A 296 -18.15 -18.27 3.31
CA ALA A 296 -18.29 -18.24 4.77
C ALA A 296 -19.24 -17.17 5.28
N ASP A 297 -19.26 -15.99 4.65
CA ASP A 297 -20.14 -14.88 5.02
C ASP A 297 -20.45 -14.00 3.79
N PRO A 298 -21.38 -14.40 2.92
CA PRO A 298 -21.75 -13.62 1.76
C PRO A 298 -22.25 -12.21 2.10
N GLY A 299 -22.82 -12.01 3.29
CA GLY A 299 -23.35 -10.72 3.73
C GLY A 299 -22.29 -9.64 3.84
N ARG A 300 -21.05 -10.01 4.18
CA ARG A 300 -19.91 -9.08 4.26
C ARG A 300 -19.51 -8.53 2.88
N TYR A 301 -19.68 -9.32 1.82
CA TYR A 301 -19.26 -8.98 0.47
C TYR A 301 -20.36 -8.31 -0.36
N GLN A 302 -21.60 -8.32 0.10
CA GLN A 302 -22.73 -7.74 -0.63
C GLN A 302 -22.56 -6.22 -0.90
N PRO A 303 -22.13 -5.40 0.06
CA PRO A 303 -21.83 -3.98 -0.21
C PRO A 303 -20.70 -3.80 -1.23
N ALA A 304 -19.67 -4.65 -1.14
CA ALA A 304 -18.54 -4.65 -2.08
C ALA A 304 -18.97 -4.98 -3.50
N ALA A 305 -19.84 -5.98 -3.69
CA ALA A 305 -20.41 -6.31 -5.00
C ALA A 305 -21.18 -5.14 -5.61
N ALA A 306 -21.97 -4.44 -4.82
CA ALA A 306 -22.68 -3.24 -5.28
C ALA A 306 -21.72 -2.12 -5.68
N ALA A 307 -20.67 -1.85 -4.88
CA ALA A 307 -19.65 -0.85 -5.18
C ALA A 307 -18.81 -1.21 -6.42
N PHE A 308 -18.59 -2.51 -6.66
CA PHE A 308 -17.92 -3.03 -7.86
C PHE A 308 -18.75 -2.82 -9.15
N GLY A 309 -20.02 -2.51 -9.04
CA GLY A 309 -20.90 -2.25 -10.19
C GLY A 309 -21.87 -3.39 -10.48
N LEU A 310 -22.20 -4.22 -9.48
CA LEU A 310 -23.19 -5.30 -9.56
C LEU A 310 -24.46 -4.96 -8.74
N PRO A 311 -25.20 -3.89 -9.10
CA PRO A 311 -26.41 -3.51 -8.37
C PRO A 311 -27.48 -4.59 -8.51
N GLY A 312 -27.87 -5.22 -7.40
CA GLY A 312 -28.80 -6.35 -7.39
C GLY A 312 -28.14 -7.71 -7.65
N GLY A 313 -26.83 -7.74 -7.92
CA GLY A 313 -26.04 -8.97 -7.94
C GLY A 313 -25.81 -9.52 -6.53
N THR A 314 -25.49 -10.80 -6.44
CA THR A 314 -25.11 -11.43 -5.17
C THR A 314 -23.63 -11.30 -4.90
N ALA A 315 -23.22 -11.53 -3.64
CA ALA A 315 -21.79 -11.61 -3.31
C ALA A 315 -21.07 -12.71 -4.11
N ALA A 316 -21.77 -13.79 -4.48
CA ALA A 316 -21.20 -14.87 -5.29
C ALA A 316 -20.80 -14.38 -6.70
N ASP A 317 -21.57 -13.46 -7.29
CA ASP A 317 -21.28 -12.90 -8.61
C ASP A 317 -19.98 -12.06 -8.61
N LEU A 318 -19.52 -11.60 -7.44
CA LEU A 318 -18.31 -10.76 -7.33
C LEU A 318 -17.05 -11.50 -7.78
N ALA A 319 -16.92 -12.78 -7.46
CA ALA A 319 -15.74 -13.55 -7.85
C ALA A 319 -15.64 -13.73 -9.38
N GLU A 320 -16.75 -14.03 -10.05
CA GLU A 320 -16.81 -14.13 -11.51
C GLU A 320 -16.59 -12.77 -12.17
N ALA A 321 -17.21 -11.70 -11.62
CA ALA A 321 -17.03 -10.35 -12.12
C ALA A 321 -15.59 -9.84 -11.94
N PHE A 322 -14.91 -10.25 -10.86
CA PHE A 322 -13.49 -9.96 -10.65
C PHE A 322 -12.62 -10.64 -11.70
N ASP A 323 -12.83 -11.92 -12.00
CA ASP A 323 -12.13 -12.63 -13.09
C ASP A 323 -12.38 -11.98 -14.47
N GLY A 324 -13.61 -11.53 -14.72
CA GLY A 324 -13.94 -10.74 -15.91
C GLY A 324 -13.16 -9.42 -15.99
N TRP A 325 -12.99 -8.73 -14.86
CA TRP A 325 -12.20 -7.51 -14.80
C TRP A 325 -10.70 -7.75 -14.97
N LEU A 326 -10.17 -8.83 -14.40
CA LEU A 326 -8.80 -9.25 -14.65
C LEU A 326 -8.53 -9.50 -16.15
N SER A 327 -9.49 -10.11 -16.84
CA SER A 327 -9.42 -10.33 -18.29
C SER A 327 -9.46 -9.00 -19.08
N GLU A 328 -10.32 -8.05 -18.71
CA GLU A 328 -10.39 -6.69 -19.27
C GLU A 328 -9.04 -5.96 -19.12
N LEU A 329 -8.37 -6.15 -17.99
CA LEU A 329 -7.06 -5.57 -17.69
C LEU A 329 -5.88 -6.36 -18.31
N ALA A 330 -6.13 -7.44 -19.04
CA ALA A 330 -5.12 -8.37 -19.52
C ALA A 330 -4.15 -8.83 -18.41
N PHE A 331 -4.65 -9.03 -17.21
CA PHE A 331 -3.86 -9.33 -16.02
C PHE A 331 -2.99 -10.58 -16.19
N ASP A 332 -3.51 -11.65 -16.80
CA ASP A 332 -2.74 -12.90 -16.99
C ASP A 332 -1.48 -12.67 -17.81
N ALA A 333 -1.54 -11.80 -18.85
CA ALA A 333 -0.37 -11.44 -19.63
C ALA A 333 0.63 -10.57 -18.84
N VAL A 334 0.15 -9.74 -17.91
CA VAL A 334 1.01 -8.96 -17.01
C VAL A 334 1.66 -9.89 -15.99
N ALA A 335 0.90 -10.78 -15.35
CA ALA A 335 1.37 -11.73 -14.35
C ALA A 335 2.42 -12.68 -14.92
N ALA A 336 2.19 -13.22 -16.12
CA ALA A 336 3.09 -14.17 -16.80
C ALA A 336 4.52 -13.63 -17.01
N ARG A 337 4.69 -12.30 -17.06
CA ARG A 337 6.04 -11.68 -17.17
C ARG A 337 6.82 -11.68 -15.86
N SER A 338 6.13 -11.87 -14.74
CA SER A 338 6.71 -11.79 -13.40
C SER A 338 6.72 -13.12 -12.64
N LEU A 339 5.96 -14.10 -13.14
CA LEU A 339 5.89 -15.41 -12.49
C LEU A 339 7.11 -16.27 -12.87
N PRO A 340 7.65 -17.06 -11.91
CA PRO A 340 8.70 -18.03 -12.20
C PRO A 340 8.16 -19.17 -13.08
N ALA A 341 9.07 -19.87 -13.77
CA ALA A 341 8.71 -20.99 -14.63
C ALA A 341 8.02 -22.15 -13.87
N SER A 342 8.20 -22.23 -12.57
CA SER A 342 7.53 -23.21 -11.70
C SER A 342 7.39 -22.68 -10.28
N MET A 343 6.27 -22.99 -9.64
CA MET A 343 6.02 -22.73 -8.22
C MET A 343 5.73 -24.04 -7.49
N SER A 344 6.10 -24.09 -6.22
CA SER A 344 5.83 -25.25 -5.35
C SER A 344 4.70 -24.94 -4.39
N ALA A 345 3.59 -25.65 -4.49
CA ALA A 345 2.49 -25.53 -3.54
C ALA A 345 2.89 -25.85 -2.10
N GLY A 346 3.83 -26.80 -1.90
CA GLY A 346 4.36 -27.12 -0.58
C GLY A 346 5.22 -26.01 0.01
N ALA A 347 6.09 -25.37 -0.82
CA ALA A 347 6.88 -24.23 -0.37
C ALA A 347 5.98 -23.02 -0.07
N LEU A 348 5.00 -22.75 -0.95
CA LEU A 348 4.04 -21.66 -0.75
C LEU A 348 3.20 -21.86 0.52
N HIS A 349 2.73 -23.09 0.79
CA HIS A 349 2.02 -23.41 2.03
C HIS A 349 2.90 -23.14 3.26
N ALA A 350 4.15 -23.62 3.27
CA ALA A 350 5.05 -23.42 4.39
C ALA A 350 5.32 -21.93 4.67
N GLU A 351 5.56 -21.14 3.63
CA GLU A 351 5.78 -19.70 3.76
C GLU A 351 4.50 -18.95 4.18
N LEU A 352 3.34 -19.33 3.61
CA LEU A 352 2.04 -18.76 4.00
C LEU A 352 1.72 -18.99 5.48
N ALA A 353 2.08 -20.16 6.03
CA ALA A 353 1.88 -20.50 7.43
C ALA A 353 2.89 -19.82 8.38
N ALA A 354 3.90 -19.11 7.87
CA ALA A 354 4.91 -18.44 8.68
C ALA A 354 4.33 -17.33 9.57
N GLU A 355 4.99 -17.07 10.70
CA GLU A 355 4.51 -16.14 11.73
C GLU A 355 4.19 -14.73 11.21
N PRO A 356 4.99 -14.10 10.33
CA PRO A 356 4.70 -12.75 9.83
C PRO A 356 3.36 -12.63 9.11
N ASN A 357 2.84 -13.72 8.53
CA ASN A 357 1.56 -13.75 7.81
C ASN A 357 0.35 -13.99 8.72
N ARG A 358 0.58 -14.42 9.97
CA ARG A 358 -0.51 -14.76 10.90
C ARG A 358 -1.53 -13.63 11.12
N PRO A 359 -1.15 -12.35 11.31
CA PRO A 359 -2.14 -11.28 11.50
C PRO A 359 -3.11 -11.16 10.32
N MET A 360 -2.63 -11.28 9.08
CA MET A 360 -3.45 -11.20 7.86
C MET A 360 -4.39 -12.41 7.75
N ILE A 361 -3.90 -13.61 8.03
CA ILE A 361 -4.72 -14.84 8.03
C ILE A 361 -5.83 -14.74 9.07
N GLN A 362 -5.53 -14.26 10.28
CA GLN A 362 -6.50 -14.11 11.37
C GLN A 362 -7.52 -13.00 11.08
N ASN A 363 -7.13 -11.96 10.34
CA ASN A 363 -8.03 -10.87 9.96
C ASN A 363 -8.96 -11.24 8.79
N ASN A 364 -8.69 -12.31 8.05
CA ASN A 364 -9.54 -12.68 6.92
C ASN A 364 -10.99 -12.95 7.35
N ALA A 365 -11.96 -12.65 6.47
CA ALA A 365 -13.39 -12.88 6.74
C ALA A 365 -13.69 -14.33 7.14
N ARG A 366 -13.09 -15.29 6.43
CA ARG A 366 -13.15 -16.73 6.74
C ARG A 366 -11.93 -17.15 7.54
N PRO A 367 -12.10 -17.70 8.75
CA PRO A 367 -10.99 -18.35 9.47
C PRO A 367 -10.40 -19.48 8.64
N ALA A 368 -9.07 -19.59 8.63
CA ALA A 368 -8.35 -20.62 7.89
C ALA A 368 -7.64 -21.59 8.82
N ALA A 369 -7.88 -22.89 8.63
CA ALA A 369 -7.08 -23.95 9.20
C ALA A 369 -5.87 -24.27 8.28
N ASP A 370 -4.90 -25.04 8.77
CA ASP A 370 -3.71 -25.40 7.98
C ASP A 370 -4.07 -26.13 6.67
N ALA A 371 -5.11 -26.95 6.67
CA ALA A 371 -5.61 -27.62 5.47
C ALA A 371 -6.16 -26.64 4.42
N ASP A 372 -6.76 -25.51 4.86
CA ASP A 372 -7.22 -24.46 3.98
C ASP A 372 -6.03 -23.71 3.35
N LEU A 373 -4.98 -23.42 4.12
CA LEU A 373 -3.75 -22.79 3.61
C LEU A 373 -3.07 -23.68 2.57
N ALA A 374 -3.01 -24.99 2.83
CA ALA A 374 -2.47 -25.95 1.87
C ALA A 374 -3.34 -26.04 0.59
N TRP A 375 -4.66 -25.92 0.71
CA TRP A 375 -5.58 -25.89 -0.44
C TRP A 375 -5.39 -24.61 -1.25
N LEU A 376 -5.36 -23.42 -0.59
CA LEU A 376 -5.16 -22.13 -1.25
C LEU A 376 -3.81 -22.08 -1.99
N ALA A 377 -2.74 -22.60 -1.38
CA ALA A 377 -1.44 -22.69 -2.04
C ALA A 377 -1.51 -23.51 -3.35
N ARG A 378 -2.29 -24.60 -3.37
CA ARG A 378 -2.52 -25.37 -4.62
C ARG A 378 -3.32 -24.59 -5.65
N GLN A 379 -4.36 -23.81 -5.23
CA GLN A 379 -5.11 -22.97 -6.16
C GLN A 379 -4.24 -21.93 -6.85
N VAL A 380 -3.36 -21.25 -6.09
CA VAL A 380 -2.43 -20.24 -6.64
C VAL A 380 -1.47 -20.84 -7.66
N VAL A 381 -0.95 -22.05 -7.39
CA VAL A 381 0.02 -22.71 -8.29
C VAL A 381 -0.65 -23.28 -9.55
N ALA A 382 -1.96 -23.56 -9.49
CA ALA A 382 -2.72 -24.12 -10.62
C ALA A 382 -3.31 -23.03 -11.54
N ALA A 383 -3.39 -21.78 -11.07
CA ALA A 383 -3.91 -20.63 -11.82
C ALA A 383 -2.86 -20.04 -12.76
#